data_06e6d9768476664b8525c52c3cb65d27
#
_entry.id   06e6d9768476664b8525c52c3cb65d27
#
_cell.length_a   1.000
_cell.length_b   1.000
_cell.length_c   1.000
_cell.angle_alpha   90.00
_cell.angle_beta   90.00
_cell.angle_gamma   90.00
#
_symmetry.space_group_name_H-M   'P 1'
#
loop_
_entity.id
_entity.type
_entity.pdbx_description
1 polymer ?
#
loop_
_entity_poly.entity_id
_entity_poly.type
_entity_poly.pdbx_seq_one_letter_code
_entity_poly.pdbx_strand_id
1 'polypeptide(L)'
;ALFAEIGGRAKDYSDRTVTSIFIGGGTPSLLSGEQIGQLMDRIREQFAMAQDAEITMEVNPGTASAEKLRNFYTAGINRLSIGMQSAQAEELKNLGRIHDFEGFCQVYREAVEAGFTNINVDIMSGLPGQTLVSYKDTLEKVLRLEPMPQHISAYSLIVEEGTPFAAMAERGELPLPEEETERAMYEETIEVLSKYGFHRYEISNYARDGYECRH
;
A
#
# COMPACT_ATOMS: atom_id res chain seq x y z
N ALA A 1 17.20 16.39 -8.22
CA ALA A 1 17.96 15.13 -8.21
C ALA A 1 17.30 14.10 -9.12
N LEU A 2 16.05 13.65 -8.85
CA LEU A 2 15.35 12.57 -9.59
C LEU A 2 15.25 12.83 -11.10
N PHE A 3 14.85 14.04 -11.55
CA PHE A 3 14.76 14.38 -12.97
C PHE A 3 16.12 14.34 -13.71
N ALA A 4 17.19 14.67 -13.02
CA ALA A 4 18.53 14.56 -13.57
C ALA A 4 18.95 13.08 -13.71
N GLU A 5 18.59 12.25 -12.75
CA GLU A 5 18.84 10.81 -12.79
C GLU A 5 18.06 10.13 -13.92
N ILE A 6 16.75 10.43 -14.05
CA ILE A 6 15.91 9.95 -15.16
C ILE A 6 16.57 10.27 -16.51
N GLY A 7 16.96 11.55 -16.74
CA GLY A 7 17.60 11.96 -17.98
C GLY A 7 18.99 11.36 -18.19
N GLY A 8 19.77 11.15 -17.12
CA GLY A 8 21.09 10.52 -17.18
C GLY A 8 21.06 9.04 -17.51
N ARG A 9 20.04 8.32 -17.02
CA ARG A 9 19.87 6.88 -17.21
C ARG A 9 19.13 6.49 -18.48
N ALA A 10 18.38 7.39 -19.10
CA ALA A 10 17.53 7.07 -20.24
C ALA A 10 18.29 6.38 -21.40
N LYS A 11 19.55 6.79 -21.65
CA LYS A 11 20.36 6.19 -22.72
C LYS A 11 20.74 4.74 -22.44
N ASP A 12 20.89 4.39 -21.17
CA ASP A 12 21.31 3.02 -20.76
C ASP A 12 20.17 2.01 -20.98
N TYR A 13 18.93 2.49 -21.17
CA TYR A 13 17.72 1.68 -21.32
C TYR A 13 16.93 2.01 -22.59
N SER A 14 17.56 2.60 -23.59
CA SER A 14 16.91 3.02 -24.84
C SER A 14 16.32 1.87 -25.67
N ASP A 15 16.77 0.64 -25.43
CA ASP A 15 16.28 -0.62 -26.04
C ASP A 15 15.19 -1.32 -25.20
N ARG A 16 14.78 -0.73 -24.09
CA ARG A 16 13.81 -1.31 -23.16
C ARG A 16 12.46 -0.59 -23.21
N THR A 17 11.43 -1.36 -22.93
CA THR A 17 10.07 -0.83 -22.74
C THR A 17 9.69 -0.97 -21.28
N VAL A 18 9.24 0.12 -20.66
CA VAL A 18 8.77 0.13 -19.27
C VAL A 18 7.40 -0.51 -19.21
N THR A 19 7.26 -1.59 -18.46
CA THR A 19 6.01 -2.34 -18.24
C THR A 19 5.38 -2.05 -16.89
N SER A 20 6.17 -1.55 -15.91
CA SER A 20 5.67 -1.13 -14.61
C SER A 20 6.47 0.05 -14.06
N ILE A 21 5.79 0.90 -13.28
CA ILE A 21 6.37 1.96 -12.46
C ILE A 21 5.78 1.83 -11.06
N PHE A 22 6.63 1.88 -10.05
CA PHE A 22 6.20 1.90 -8.65
C PHE A 22 6.75 3.16 -7.97
N ILE A 23 5.85 4.06 -7.59
CA ILE A 23 6.18 5.30 -6.87
C ILE A 23 5.97 5.05 -5.39
N GLY A 24 7.07 4.71 -4.71
CA GLY A 24 7.10 4.32 -3.30
C GLY A 24 8.22 4.99 -2.53
N GLY A 25 8.36 4.59 -1.26
CA GLY A 25 9.37 5.09 -0.34
C GLY A 25 9.00 6.42 0.31
N GLY A 26 9.14 6.49 1.62
CA GLY A 26 8.65 7.63 2.40
C GLY A 26 7.13 7.78 2.29
N THR A 27 6.67 8.88 1.72
CA THR A 27 5.23 9.14 1.56
C THR A 27 4.96 9.87 0.25
N PRO A 28 4.86 9.17 -0.89
CA PRO A 28 4.68 9.80 -2.20
C PRO A 28 3.42 10.67 -2.29
N SER A 29 2.37 10.34 -1.56
CA SER A 29 1.11 11.11 -1.51
C SER A 29 1.23 12.50 -0.82
N LEU A 30 2.41 12.85 -0.29
CA LEU A 30 2.71 14.24 0.10
C LEU A 30 2.92 15.14 -1.11
N LEU A 31 3.38 14.60 -2.23
CA LEU A 31 3.59 15.36 -3.45
C LEU A 31 2.26 15.94 -3.97
N SER A 32 2.35 17.08 -4.65
CA SER A 32 1.19 17.65 -5.34
C SER A 32 0.88 16.89 -6.63
N GLY A 33 -0.37 17.03 -7.11
CA GLY A 33 -0.75 16.47 -8.41
C GLY A 33 0.12 17.01 -9.56
N GLU A 34 0.52 18.28 -9.50
CA GLU A 34 1.42 18.88 -10.46
C GLU A 34 2.81 18.23 -10.46
N GLN A 35 3.37 17.98 -9.27
CA GLN A 35 4.68 17.32 -9.14
C GLN A 35 4.65 15.88 -9.69
N ILE A 36 3.56 15.15 -9.43
CA ILE A 36 3.37 13.80 -10.01
C ILE A 36 3.20 13.89 -11.53
N GLY A 37 2.42 14.85 -12.03
CA GLY A 37 2.28 15.11 -13.47
C GLY A 37 3.63 15.35 -14.14
N GLN A 38 4.43 16.28 -13.61
CA GLN A 38 5.78 16.56 -14.12
C GLN A 38 6.71 15.34 -14.08
N LEU A 39 6.61 14.51 -13.04
CA LEU A 39 7.37 13.26 -12.95
C LEU A 39 6.98 12.29 -14.06
N MET A 40 5.68 12.08 -14.24
CA MET A 40 5.16 11.16 -15.27
C MET A 40 5.47 11.63 -16.68
N ASP A 41 5.35 12.94 -16.95
CA ASP A 41 5.72 13.52 -18.24
C ASP A 41 7.21 13.31 -18.52
N ARG A 42 8.06 13.55 -17.51
CA ARG A 42 9.51 13.35 -17.65
C ARG A 42 9.87 11.89 -17.92
N ILE A 43 9.18 10.93 -17.31
CA ILE A 43 9.40 9.51 -17.57
C ILE A 43 8.97 9.17 -19.00
N ARG A 44 7.78 9.63 -19.44
CA ARG A 44 7.28 9.37 -20.81
C ARG A 44 8.13 9.98 -21.91
N GLU A 45 8.76 11.13 -21.65
CA GLU A 45 9.71 11.75 -22.59
C GLU A 45 10.99 10.94 -22.77
N GLN A 46 11.40 10.21 -21.75
CA GLN A 46 12.72 9.58 -21.71
C GLN A 46 12.69 8.07 -21.99
N PHE A 47 11.56 7.41 -21.74
CA PHE A 47 11.43 5.95 -21.85
C PHE A 47 10.26 5.54 -22.73
N ALA A 48 10.44 4.48 -23.51
CA ALA A 48 9.33 3.82 -24.18
C ALA A 48 8.43 3.14 -23.12
N MET A 49 7.13 3.46 -23.14
CA MET A 49 6.15 2.89 -22.22
C MET A 49 5.29 1.83 -22.92
N ALA A 50 5.06 0.70 -22.28
CA ALA A 50 4.04 -0.24 -22.73
C ALA A 50 2.65 0.42 -22.63
N GLN A 51 1.76 0.09 -23.55
CA GLN A 51 0.40 0.66 -23.58
C GLN A 51 -0.40 0.29 -22.32
N ASP A 52 -0.14 -0.88 -21.76
CA ASP A 52 -0.75 -1.44 -20.56
C ASP A 52 0.16 -1.37 -19.33
N ALA A 53 1.14 -0.46 -19.31
CA ALA A 53 2.05 -0.32 -18.19
C ALA A 53 1.29 -0.10 -16.88
N GLU A 54 1.63 -0.87 -15.85
CA GLU A 54 1.13 -0.66 -14.49
C GLU A 54 1.88 0.50 -13.84
N ILE A 55 1.16 1.50 -13.38
CA ILE A 55 1.74 2.67 -12.71
C ILE A 55 1.13 2.77 -11.32
N THR A 56 1.87 2.25 -10.34
CA THR A 56 1.46 2.18 -8.94
C THR A 56 2.00 3.36 -8.15
N MET A 57 1.20 3.87 -7.22
CA MET A 57 1.61 4.87 -6.25
C MET A 57 1.14 4.50 -4.84
N GLU A 58 2.06 4.63 -3.87
CA GLU A 58 1.73 4.49 -2.44
C GLU A 58 0.99 5.72 -1.92
N VAL A 59 -0.06 5.48 -1.14
CA VAL A 59 -0.91 6.51 -0.56
C VAL A 59 -1.05 6.30 0.94
N ASN A 60 -0.69 7.33 1.72
CA ASN A 60 -1.04 7.40 3.11
C ASN A 60 -2.37 8.15 3.25
N PRO A 61 -3.42 7.57 3.86
CA PRO A 61 -4.73 8.21 3.97
C PRO A 61 -4.69 9.61 4.57
N GLY A 62 -3.82 9.85 5.56
CA GLY A 62 -3.67 11.16 6.19
C GLY A 62 -3.06 12.27 5.32
N THR A 63 -2.62 11.96 4.10
CA THR A 63 -1.98 12.92 3.18
C THR A 63 -2.67 13.02 1.82
N ALA A 64 -3.69 12.20 1.59
CA ALA A 64 -4.49 12.20 0.38
C ALA A 64 -5.74 13.10 0.50
N SER A 65 -6.26 13.53 -0.63
CA SER A 65 -7.55 14.20 -0.76
C SER A 65 -8.17 13.85 -2.11
N ALA A 66 -9.48 14.04 -2.24
CA ALA A 66 -10.20 13.80 -3.50
C ALA A 66 -9.59 14.55 -4.69
N GLU A 67 -9.13 15.80 -4.50
CA GLU A 67 -8.45 16.57 -5.53
C GLU A 67 -7.12 15.93 -5.94
N LYS A 68 -6.28 15.56 -4.97
CA LYS A 68 -4.99 14.91 -5.24
C LYS A 68 -5.19 13.60 -5.99
N LEU A 69 -6.13 12.76 -5.54
CA LEU A 69 -6.42 11.47 -6.16
C LEU A 69 -6.87 11.62 -7.61
N ARG A 70 -7.74 12.59 -7.92
CA ARG A 70 -8.10 12.92 -9.32
C ARG A 70 -6.89 13.37 -10.13
N ASN A 71 -6.01 14.19 -9.57
CA ASN A 71 -4.80 14.64 -10.24
C ASN A 71 -3.82 13.49 -10.50
N PHE A 72 -3.65 12.56 -9.55
CA PHE A 72 -2.83 11.38 -9.73
C PHE A 72 -3.38 10.49 -10.84
N TYR A 73 -4.69 10.25 -10.85
CA TYR A 73 -5.35 9.51 -11.92
C TYR A 73 -5.15 10.18 -13.30
N THR A 74 -5.33 11.49 -13.37
CA THR A 74 -5.12 12.28 -14.61
C THR A 74 -3.65 12.25 -15.07
N ALA A 75 -2.69 12.20 -14.14
CA ALA A 75 -1.27 12.04 -14.45
C ALA A 75 -0.94 10.64 -15.00
N GLY A 76 -1.89 9.69 -14.91
CA GLY A 76 -1.77 8.34 -15.45
C GLY A 76 -1.36 7.29 -14.43
N ILE A 77 -1.43 7.59 -13.13
CA ILE A 77 -1.39 6.55 -12.10
C ILE A 77 -2.64 5.68 -12.29
N ASN A 78 -2.49 4.36 -12.40
CA ASN A 78 -3.60 3.44 -12.67
C ASN A 78 -3.78 2.37 -11.59
N ARG A 79 -2.87 2.33 -10.60
CA ARG A 79 -2.97 1.47 -9.42
C ARG A 79 -2.58 2.25 -8.17
N LEU A 80 -3.31 2.07 -7.07
CA LEU A 80 -2.96 2.63 -5.76
C LEU A 80 -2.61 1.51 -4.77
N SER A 81 -1.66 1.80 -3.87
CA SER A 81 -1.40 1.03 -2.66
C SER A 81 -1.72 1.92 -1.46
N ILE A 82 -2.82 1.62 -0.77
CA ILE A 82 -3.31 2.47 0.33
C ILE A 82 -2.97 1.83 1.67
N GLY A 83 -2.12 2.50 2.43
CA GLY A 83 -1.63 2.03 3.71
C GLY A 83 -2.66 2.17 4.84
N MET A 84 -3.58 1.22 4.98
CA MET A 84 -4.54 1.17 6.09
C MET A 84 -3.88 0.70 7.39
N GLN A 85 -3.10 -0.36 7.32
CA GLN A 85 -2.36 -1.06 8.37
C GLN A 85 -3.26 -1.82 9.36
N SER A 86 -4.24 -1.18 9.95
CA SER A 86 -5.23 -1.77 10.87
C SER A 86 -6.55 -1.00 10.80
N ALA A 87 -7.63 -1.65 11.19
CA ALA A 87 -8.94 -1.02 11.42
C ALA A 87 -9.19 -0.70 12.90
N GLN A 88 -8.18 -0.90 13.77
CA GLN A 88 -8.27 -0.67 15.22
C GLN A 88 -7.57 0.64 15.59
N ALA A 89 -8.29 1.53 16.28
CA ALA A 89 -7.77 2.86 16.62
C ALA A 89 -6.50 2.81 17.50
N GLU A 90 -6.44 1.91 18.48
CA GLU A 90 -5.26 1.79 19.36
C GLU A 90 -4.05 1.20 18.62
N GLU A 91 -4.24 0.25 17.69
CA GLU A 91 -3.16 -0.29 16.86
C GLU A 91 -2.58 0.79 15.94
N LEU A 92 -3.43 1.59 15.29
CA LEU A 92 -3.00 2.74 14.48
C LEU A 92 -2.26 3.80 15.28
N LYS A 93 -2.74 4.10 16.48
CA LYS A 93 -2.10 5.03 17.41
C LYS A 93 -0.71 4.53 17.85
N ASN A 94 -0.57 3.24 18.16
CA ASN A 94 0.71 2.63 18.51
C ASN A 94 1.71 2.70 17.36
N LEU A 95 1.24 2.61 16.11
CA LEU A 95 2.05 2.82 14.90
C LEU A 95 2.37 4.31 14.62
N GLY A 96 1.85 5.25 15.40
CA GLY A 96 1.98 6.68 15.12
C GLY A 96 1.24 7.15 13.87
N ARG A 97 0.19 6.44 13.46
CA ARG A 97 -0.62 6.83 12.30
C ARG A 97 -1.52 8.01 12.65
N ILE A 98 -1.64 8.95 11.69
CA ILE A 98 -2.44 10.18 11.83
C ILE A 98 -3.88 10.01 11.34
N HIS A 99 -4.19 8.89 10.71
CA HIS A 99 -5.53 8.53 10.25
C HIS A 99 -6.12 7.42 11.12
N ASP A 100 -7.43 7.34 11.13
CA ASP A 100 -8.22 6.23 11.64
C ASP A 100 -8.88 5.43 10.50
N PHE A 101 -9.64 4.41 10.86
CA PHE A 101 -10.33 3.58 9.87
C PHE A 101 -11.39 4.36 9.06
N GLU A 102 -12.06 5.35 9.65
CA GLU A 102 -13.04 6.19 8.95
C GLU A 102 -12.35 7.07 7.90
N GLY A 103 -11.23 7.69 8.25
CA GLY A 103 -10.40 8.46 7.34
C GLY A 103 -9.85 7.62 6.19
N PHE A 104 -9.43 6.38 6.47
CA PHE A 104 -9.06 5.44 5.41
C PHE A 104 -10.25 5.13 4.48
N CYS A 105 -11.44 4.82 5.02
CA CYS A 105 -12.64 4.55 4.23
C CYS A 105 -13.04 5.74 3.35
N GLN A 106 -12.86 6.96 3.85
CA GLN A 106 -13.10 8.16 3.06
C GLN A 106 -12.14 8.22 1.86
N VAL A 107 -10.84 8.09 2.09
CA VAL A 107 -9.83 8.11 1.02
C VAL A 107 -10.04 6.98 0.01
N TYR A 108 -10.44 5.80 0.48
CA TYR A 108 -10.77 4.68 -0.40
C TYR A 108 -11.93 5.02 -1.34
N ARG A 109 -13.04 5.56 -0.81
CA ARG A 109 -14.18 6.03 -1.64
C ARG A 109 -13.77 7.12 -2.63
N GLU A 110 -13.01 8.11 -2.18
CA GLU A 110 -12.50 9.18 -3.04
C GLU A 110 -11.59 8.66 -4.17
N ALA A 111 -10.80 7.60 -3.91
CA ALA A 111 -10.00 6.92 -4.92
C ALA A 111 -10.88 6.24 -5.98
N VAL A 112 -11.93 5.52 -5.55
CA VAL A 112 -12.90 4.90 -6.47
C VAL A 112 -13.63 5.98 -7.30
N GLU A 113 -14.08 7.07 -6.67
CA GLU A 113 -14.72 8.20 -7.35
C GLU A 113 -13.78 8.92 -8.33
N ALA A 114 -12.47 8.93 -8.06
CA ALA A 114 -11.46 9.46 -8.98
C ALA A 114 -11.24 8.58 -10.22
N GLY A 115 -11.73 7.33 -10.21
CA GLY A 115 -11.66 6.38 -11.33
C GLY A 115 -10.72 5.19 -11.12
N PHE A 116 -10.10 5.05 -9.94
CA PHE A 116 -9.24 3.91 -9.67
C PHE A 116 -10.06 2.62 -9.52
N THR A 117 -9.71 1.61 -10.32
CA THR A 117 -10.32 0.28 -10.31
C THR A 117 -9.33 -0.82 -9.89
N ASN A 118 -8.06 -0.48 -9.71
CA ASN A 118 -7.02 -1.37 -9.21
C ASN A 118 -6.45 -0.76 -7.93
N ILE A 119 -6.93 -1.23 -6.78
CA ILE A 119 -6.54 -0.71 -5.47
C ILE A 119 -6.04 -1.87 -4.62
N ASN A 120 -4.82 -1.70 -4.12
CA ASN A 120 -4.26 -2.51 -3.05
C ASN A 120 -4.52 -1.84 -1.69
N VAL A 121 -4.82 -2.64 -0.69
CA VAL A 121 -4.89 -2.24 0.72
C VAL A 121 -3.80 -2.94 1.50
N ASP A 122 -2.94 -2.15 2.16
CA ASP A 122 -1.90 -2.69 3.04
C ASP A 122 -2.45 -2.88 4.44
N ILE A 123 -2.27 -4.08 5.01
CA ILE A 123 -2.61 -4.43 6.38
C ILE A 123 -1.41 -5.05 7.09
N MET A 124 -1.32 -4.86 8.40
CA MET A 124 -0.21 -5.37 9.20
C MET A 124 -0.69 -6.33 10.28
N SER A 125 0.04 -7.43 10.44
CA SER A 125 -0.05 -8.33 11.58
C SER A 125 1.13 -8.12 12.53
N GLY A 126 1.06 -8.71 13.73
CA GLY A 126 2.14 -8.62 14.70
C GLY A 126 2.29 -7.24 15.36
N LEU A 127 1.26 -6.40 15.32
CA LEU A 127 1.31 -5.06 15.92
C LEU A 127 1.31 -5.10 17.46
N PRO A 128 1.92 -4.11 18.12
CA PRO A 128 1.90 -4.03 19.57
C PRO A 128 0.48 -4.00 20.13
N GLY A 129 0.15 -4.98 20.99
CA GLY A 129 -1.18 -5.16 21.57
C GLY A 129 -2.21 -5.81 20.66
N GLN A 130 -1.86 -6.16 19.43
CA GLN A 130 -2.77 -6.82 18.50
C GLN A 130 -3.11 -8.25 18.95
N THR A 131 -4.36 -8.64 18.76
CA THR A 131 -4.86 -9.99 19.01
C THR A 131 -5.36 -10.62 17.72
N LEU A 132 -5.48 -11.94 17.69
CA LEU A 132 -6.10 -12.64 16.54
C LEU A 132 -7.51 -12.14 16.28
N VAL A 133 -8.27 -11.75 17.31
CA VAL A 133 -9.63 -11.23 17.18
C VAL A 133 -9.63 -9.85 16.50
N SER A 134 -8.77 -8.93 16.94
CA SER A 134 -8.68 -7.59 16.35
C SER A 134 -8.15 -7.63 14.91
N TYR A 135 -7.24 -8.56 14.61
CA TYR A 135 -6.73 -8.79 13.26
C TYR A 135 -7.82 -9.34 12.32
N LYS A 136 -8.60 -10.33 12.77
CA LYS A 136 -9.76 -10.86 12.02
C LYS A 136 -10.78 -9.78 11.71
N ASP A 137 -11.12 -8.93 12.67
CA ASP A 137 -12.03 -7.78 12.46
C ASP A 137 -11.46 -6.82 11.42
N THR A 138 -10.14 -6.61 11.40
CA THR A 138 -9.47 -5.80 10.37
C THR A 138 -9.63 -6.42 8.97
N LEU A 139 -9.38 -7.72 8.81
CA LEU A 139 -9.59 -8.45 7.55
C LEU A 139 -11.04 -8.34 7.06
N GLU A 140 -12.00 -8.61 7.94
CA GLU A 140 -13.42 -8.53 7.61
C GLU A 140 -13.85 -7.14 7.16
N LYS A 141 -13.35 -6.09 7.81
CA LYS A 141 -13.64 -4.70 7.45
C LYS A 141 -13.11 -4.34 6.06
N VAL A 142 -11.90 -4.81 5.71
CA VAL A 142 -11.34 -4.61 4.37
C VAL A 142 -12.20 -5.31 3.31
N LEU A 143 -12.63 -6.55 3.59
CA LEU A 143 -13.45 -7.34 2.67
C LEU A 143 -14.88 -6.81 2.48
N ARG A 144 -15.34 -5.93 3.39
CA ARG A 144 -16.65 -5.24 3.29
C ARG A 144 -16.59 -3.88 2.58
N LEU A 145 -15.41 -3.46 2.12
CA LEU A 145 -15.29 -2.24 1.32
C LEU A 145 -16.04 -2.38 -0.02
N GLU A 146 -16.65 -1.31 -0.47
CA GLU A 146 -17.39 -1.28 -1.74
C GLU A 146 -16.85 -0.21 -2.69
N PRO A 147 -16.36 -0.60 -3.88
CA PRO A 147 -16.10 -1.98 -4.30
C PRO A 147 -15.01 -2.64 -3.44
N MET A 148 -15.03 -3.98 -3.32
CA MET A 148 -13.98 -4.71 -2.61
C MET A 148 -12.63 -4.51 -3.34
N PRO A 149 -11.51 -4.34 -2.62
CA PRO A 149 -10.19 -4.16 -3.24
C PRO A 149 -9.82 -5.37 -4.11
N GLN A 150 -8.97 -5.14 -5.10
CA GLN A 150 -8.51 -6.18 -6.02
C GLN A 150 -7.25 -6.88 -5.52
N HIS A 151 -6.55 -6.22 -4.60
CA HIS A 151 -5.28 -6.68 -4.05
C HIS A 151 -5.20 -6.34 -2.56
N ILE A 152 -4.56 -7.20 -1.78
CA ILE A 152 -4.28 -6.99 -0.35
C ILE A 152 -2.83 -7.40 -0.10
N SER A 153 -2.06 -6.48 0.49
CA SER A 153 -0.74 -6.77 1.04
C SER A 153 -0.88 -6.95 2.54
N ALA A 154 -0.64 -8.17 3.02
CA ALA A 154 -0.73 -8.54 4.43
C ALA A 154 0.64 -8.98 4.92
N TYR A 155 1.31 -8.17 5.71
CA TYR A 155 2.68 -8.40 6.19
C TYR A 155 2.81 -8.17 7.69
N SER A 156 3.78 -8.87 8.31
CA SER A 156 4.05 -8.74 9.73
C SER A 156 4.93 -7.54 10.02
N LEU A 157 4.75 -6.95 11.22
CA LEU A 157 5.64 -5.94 11.73
C LEU A 157 7.06 -6.51 11.89
N ILE A 158 8.03 -5.82 11.29
CA ILE A 158 9.45 -6.07 11.51
C ILE A 158 9.99 -4.95 12.39
N VAL A 159 10.56 -5.31 13.54
CA VAL A 159 11.21 -4.35 14.46
C VAL A 159 12.64 -4.13 13.99
N GLU A 160 12.86 -3.04 13.26
CA GLU A 160 14.17 -2.69 12.73
C GLU A 160 15.03 -1.94 13.75
N GLU A 161 16.32 -2.23 13.74
CA GLU A 161 17.32 -1.55 14.59
C GLU A 161 17.30 -0.02 14.39
N GLY A 162 17.49 0.74 15.45
CA GLY A 162 17.48 2.20 15.42
C GLY A 162 16.08 2.84 15.41
N THR A 163 15.01 2.04 15.46
CA THR A 163 13.63 2.54 15.54
C THR A 163 13.17 2.71 17.00
N PRO A 164 12.13 3.54 17.27
CA PRO A 164 11.52 3.61 18.59
C PRO A 164 11.04 2.24 19.11
N PHE A 165 10.52 1.38 18.23
CA PHE A 165 10.09 0.03 18.60
C PHE A 165 11.26 -0.86 19.01
N ALA A 166 12.42 -0.77 18.35
CA ALA A 166 13.61 -1.49 18.77
C ALA A 166 14.03 -1.07 20.19
N ALA A 167 14.06 0.22 20.47
CA ALA A 167 14.38 0.73 21.80
C ALA A 167 13.36 0.28 22.88
N MET A 168 12.08 0.16 22.55
CA MET A 168 11.06 -0.40 23.46
C MET A 168 11.25 -1.90 23.65
N ALA A 169 11.57 -2.64 22.59
CA ALA A 169 11.81 -4.09 22.65
C ALA A 169 13.02 -4.42 23.53
N GLU A 170 14.13 -3.67 23.41
CA GLU A 170 15.31 -3.80 24.26
C GLU A 170 15.02 -3.60 25.75
N ARG A 171 14.05 -2.75 26.09
CA ARG A 171 13.59 -2.52 27.47
C ARG A 171 12.50 -3.50 27.93
N GLY A 172 12.04 -4.42 27.07
CA GLY A 172 10.93 -5.33 27.37
C GLY A 172 9.57 -4.61 27.51
N GLU A 173 9.43 -3.43 26.91
CA GLU A 173 8.23 -2.58 26.97
C GLU A 173 7.33 -2.71 25.74
N LEU A 174 7.74 -3.43 24.70
CA LEU A 174 6.99 -3.59 23.47
C LEU A 174 6.09 -4.83 23.55
N PRO A 175 4.76 -4.68 23.67
CA PRO A 175 3.83 -5.80 23.85
C PRO A 175 3.49 -6.47 22.51
N LEU A 176 4.46 -7.14 21.89
CA LEU A 176 4.23 -7.91 20.67
C LEU A 176 3.40 -9.16 20.96
N PRO A 177 2.59 -9.62 19.99
CA PRO A 177 1.96 -10.94 20.09
C PRO A 177 3.01 -12.06 20.20
N GLU A 178 2.61 -13.17 20.80
CA GLU A 178 3.44 -14.37 20.79
C GLU A 178 3.52 -14.96 19.37
N GLU A 179 4.62 -15.64 19.04
CA GLU A 179 4.88 -16.24 17.72
C GLU A 179 3.71 -17.15 17.26
N GLU A 180 3.10 -17.89 18.17
CA GLU A 180 1.92 -18.73 17.90
C GLU A 180 0.71 -17.88 17.41
N THR A 181 0.53 -16.70 18.00
CA THR A 181 -0.54 -15.77 17.61
C THR A 181 -0.25 -15.15 16.24
N GLU A 182 1.00 -14.78 15.96
CA GLU A 182 1.40 -14.27 14.63
C GLU A 182 1.21 -15.34 13.55
N ARG A 183 1.59 -16.59 13.85
CA ARG A 183 1.35 -17.70 12.95
C ARG A 183 -0.14 -17.92 12.69
N ALA A 184 -0.97 -17.85 13.72
CA ALA A 184 -2.41 -17.95 13.58
C ALA A 184 -2.99 -16.81 12.73
N MET A 185 -2.49 -15.57 12.85
CA MET A 185 -2.88 -14.45 12.00
C MET A 185 -2.53 -14.70 10.53
N TYR A 186 -1.35 -15.26 10.27
CA TYR A 186 -0.91 -15.60 8.91
C TYR A 186 -1.79 -16.69 8.29
N GLU A 187 -2.06 -17.78 9.03
CA GLU A 187 -2.94 -18.87 8.59
C GLU A 187 -4.37 -18.38 8.34
N GLU A 188 -4.89 -17.53 9.23
CA GLU A 188 -6.21 -16.90 9.09
C GLU A 188 -6.29 -16.02 7.83
N THR A 189 -5.23 -15.26 7.53
CA THR A 189 -5.17 -14.43 6.33
C THR A 189 -5.38 -15.27 5.07
N ILE A 190 -4.66 -16.38 4.95
CA ILE A 190 -4.76 -17.29 3.81
C ILE A 190 -6.17 -17.87 3.70
N GLU A 191 -6.71 -18.36 4.83
CA GLU A 191 -8.04 -19.00 4.85
C GLU A 191 -9.14 -18.00 4.50
N VAL A 192 -9.14 -16.83 5.13
CA VAL A 192 -10.18 -15.82 4.92
C VAL A 192 -10.11 -15.28 3.49
N LEU A 193 -8.94 -14.84 3.03
CA LEU A 193 -8.81 -14.22 1.71
C LEU A 193 -9.14 -15.20 0.59
N SER A 194 -8.79 -16.48 0.73
CA SER A 194 -9.15 -17.49 -0.27
C SER A 194 -10.67 -17.67 -0.45
N LYS A 195 -11.45 -17.54 0.62
CA LYS A 195 -12.93 -17.60 0.56
C LYS A 195 -13.56 -16.45 -0.23
N TYR A 196 -12.84 -15.33 -0.35
CA TYR A 196 -13.28 -14.14 -1.09
C TYR A 196 -12.66 -14.02 -2.48
N GLY A 197 -12.00 -15.09 -2.95
CA GLY A 197 -11.45 -15.17 -4.31
C GLY A 197 -10.09 -14.50 -4.48
N PHE A 198 -9.35 -14.30 -3.39
CA PHE A 198 -7.96 -13.91 -3.47
C PHE A 198 -7.07 -15.16 -3.44
N HIS A 199 -6.04 -15.17 -4.24
CA HIS A 199 -4.97 -16.16 -4.17
C HIS A 199 -3.66 -15.48 -3.75
N ARG A 200 -2.88 -16.20 -2.96
CA ARG A 200 -1.54 -15.77 -2.58
C ARG A 200 -0.58 -16.08 -3.71
N TYR A 201 0.09 -15.09 -4.28
CA TYR A 201 1.07 -15.29 -5.35
C TYR A 201 2.51 -15.00 -4.90
N GLU A 202 2.66 -14.38 -3.71
CA GLU A 202 3.93 -14.05 -3.08
C GLU A 202 3.72 -14.10 -1.55
N ILE A 203 4.78 -13.97 -0.74
CA ILE A 203 4.72 -14.21 0.73
C ILE A 203 3.62 -13.38 1.41
N SER A 204 3.54 -12.10 1.07
CA SER A 204 2.66 -11.12 1.73
C SER A 204 1.57 -10.56 0.82
N ASN A 205 1.53 -10.98 -0.45
CA ASN A 205 0.65 -10.40 -1.43
C ASN A 205 -0.43 -11.38 -1.91
N TYR A 206 -1.66 -10.88 -1.89
CA TYR A 206 -2.88 -11.60 -2.24
C TYR A 206 -3.64 -10.79 -3.29
N ALA A 207 -4.00 -11.41 -4.39
CA ALA A 207 -4.70 -10.76 -5.49
C ALA A 207 -5.90 -11.57 -5.95
N ARG A 208 -6.86 -10.90 -6.57
CA ARG A 208 -7.85 -11.53 -7.45
C ARG A 208 -7.19 -11.77 -8.80
N ASP A 209 -7.67 -12.75 -9.55
CA ASP A 209 -7.11 -13.14 -10.85
C ASP A 209 -6.92 -11.93 -11.78
N GLY A 210 -5.70 -11.75 -12.26
CA GLY A 210 -5.31 -10.65 -13.15
C GLY A 210 -5.01 -9.31 -12.48
N TYR A 211 -4.94 -9.27 -11.13
CA TYR A 211 -4.59 -8.09 -10.36
C TYR A 211 -3.30 -8.26 -9.53
N GLU A 212 -2.50 -9.27 -9.86
CA GLU A 212 -1.14 -9.40 -9.31
C GLU A 212 -0.32 -8.17 -9.66
N CYS A 213 0.41 -7.63 -8.68
CA CYS A 213 1.29 -6.48 -8.91
C CYS A 213 2.43 -6.85 -9.85
N ARG A 214 2.72 -5.99 -10.83
CA ARG A 214 3.78 -6.22 -11.83
C ARG A 214 5.15 -5.69 -11.40
N HIS A 215 5.22 -5.11 -10.22
CA HIS A 215 6.47 -4.58 -9.64
C HIS A 215 7.30 -5.69 -9.01
#